data_36df713c449e7dc2a921031cb594813f
#
_entry.id   36df713c449e7dc2a921031cb594813f
#
_cell.length_a   1.000
_cell.length_b   1.000
_cell.length_c   1.000
_cell.angle_alpha   90.00
_cell.angle_beta   90.00
_cell.angle_gamma   90.00
#
_symmetry.space_group_name_H-M   'P 1'
#
loop_
_entity.id
_entity.type
_entity.pdbx_description
1 polymer ?
#
loop_
_entity_poly.entity_id
_entity_poly.type
_entity_poly.pdbx_seq_one_letter_code
_entity_poly.pdbx_strand_id
1 'polypeptide(L)'
;MFEQERDRAYIPQDWRILFALILTFLWFCFLWIYIARNVGWGSFLDLPIAEMGAFLEGAFAFLAFLWLVIGLFIQQSVLAQNNEELRRTNLHSEKQTEAIAATELNARQETFFKIAEATRRQLGAISGMLFISSQGPVGNKSLSSEDLAEVWKQFASGDSEVFSRMFLTRAAVTDLDPFDLYYGTEIRRTHTDNFLVGFDRLINLAKSCDTDNIILDSLIYSAHGLLSNRMRELHPDITFVRITGTNSEAYLERIIKEGLDSAT
;
A
#
# COMPACT_ATOMS: atom_id res chain seq x y z
N MET A 1 8.85 2.98 -27.65
CA MET A 1 9.09 4.05 -28.61
C MET A 1 8.63 5.33 -27.91
N PHE A 2 9.51 5.86 -27.06
CA PHE A 2 9.23 7.06 -26.27
C PHE A 2 9.73 8.25 -27.09
N GLU A 3 8.79 9.02 -27.59
CA GLU A 3 9.02 10.32 -28.18
C GLU A 3 9.46 11.26 -27.07
N GLN A 4 10.75 11.52 -27.02
CA GLN A 4 11.34 12.56 -26.20
C GLN A 4 10.91 13.90 -26.82
N GLU A 5 9.77 14.40 -26.42
CA GLU A 5 9.39 15.79 -26.64
C GLU A 5 10.42 16.65 -25.90
N ARG A 6 11.35 17.14 -26.69
CA ARG A 6 12.38 18.07 -26.28
C ARG A 6 11.66 19.38 -25.97
N ASP A 7 11.23 19.56 -24.73
CA ASP A 7 10.79 20.83 -24.19
C ASP A 7 11.91 21.86 -24.44
N ARG A 8 11.82 22.54 -25.58
CA ARG A 8 12.52 23.81 -25.72
C ARG A 8 11.96 24.68 -24.61
N ALA A 9 12.77 24.96 -23.60
CA ALA A 9 12.52 25.98 -22.63
C ALA A 9 12.19 27.27 -23.41
N TYR A 10 10.90 27.51 -23.63
CA TYR A 10 10.40 28.79 -24.11
C TYR A 10 10.64 29.75 -22.95
N ILE A 11 11.82 30.41 -22.95
CA ILE A 11 12.07 31.54 -22.07
C ILE A 11 11.04 32.58 -22.52
N PRO A 12 9.98 32.85 -21.76
CA PRO A 12 9.08 33.93 -22.09
C PRO A 12 9.96 35.17 -22.11
N GLN A 13 10.14 35.74 -23.28
CA GLN A 13 10.88 36.99 -23.44
C GLN A 13 10.07 38.04 -22.69
N ASP A 14 10.41 38.25 -21.42
CA ASP A 14 9.69 39.17 -20.54
C ASP A 14 9.71 40.53 -21.20
N TRP A 15 8.58 40.96 -21.76
CA TRP A 15 8.43 42.26 -22.39
C TRP A 15 8.97 43.41 -21.46
N ARG A 16 9.00 43.13 -20.15
CA ARG A 16 9.54 44.01 -19.11
C ARG A 16 11.03 44.21 -19.27
N ILE A 17 11.78 43.18 -19.62
CA ILE A 17 13.22 43.26 -19.89
C ILE A 17 13.46 44.09 -21.14
N LEU A 18 12.68 43.81 -22.20
CA LEU A 18 12.77 44.57 -23.44
C LEU A 18 12.44 46.05 -23.20
N PHE A 19 11.40 46.35 -22.41
CA PHE A 19 11.03 47.70 -22.01
C PHE A 19 12.15 48.39 -21.21
N ALA A 20 12.77 47.68 -20.25
CA ALA A 20 13.92 48.19 -19.47
C ALA A 20 15.11 48.56 -20.38
N LEU A 21 15.42 47.69 -21.34
CA LEU A 21 16.51 47.94 -22.29
C LEU A 21 16.22 49.15 -23.17
N ILE A 22 15.00 49.30 -23.67
CA ILE A 22 14.59 50.48 -24.45
C ILE A 22 14.70 51.74 -23.60
N LEU A 23 14.21 51.71 -22.37
CA LEU A 23 14.31 52.88 -21.48
C LEU A 23 15.74 53.22 -21.13
N THR A 24 16.59 52.24 -20.89
CA THR A 24 18.03 52.43 -20.67
C THR A 24 18.69 53.05 -21.89
N PHE A 25 18.35 52.57 -23.09
CA PHE A 25 18.89 53.14 -24.32
C PHE A 25 18.46 54.61 -24.51
N LEU A 26 17.17 54.90 -24.30
CA LEU A 26 16.64 56.29 -24.36
C LEU A 26 17.33 57.19 -23.34
N TRP A 27 17.59 56.67 -22.14
CA TRP A 27 18.33 57.42 -21.12
C TRP A 27 19.75 57.78 -21.55
N PHE A 28 20.47 56.82 -22.14
CA PHE A 28 21.81 57.10 -22.68
C PHE A 28 21.75 58.07 -23.87
N CYS A 29 20.78 58.00 -24.75
CA CYS A 29 20.58 58.98 -25.81
C CYS A 29 20.31 60.39 -25.23
N PHE A 30 19.48 60.47 -24.17
CA PHE A 30 19.20 61.71 -23.49
C PHE A 30 20.48 62.30 -22.89
N LEU A 31 21.28 61.54 -22.17
CA LEU A 31 22.55 61.99 -21.59
C LEU A 31 23.51 62.43 -22.67
N TRP A 32 23.61 61.71 -23.77
CA TRP A 32 24.44 62.09 -24.91
C TRP A 32 24.05 63.45 -25.48
N ILE A 33 22.78 63.69 -25.75
CA ILE A 33 22.27 64.94 -26.26
C ILE A 33 22.47 66.06 -25.24
N TYR A 34 22.26 65.79 -23.94
CA TYR A 34 22.46 66.77 -22.89
C TYR A 34 23.91 67.23 -22.82
N ILE A 35 24.88 66.32 -22.83
CA ILE A 35 26.31 66.67 -22.83
C ILE A 35 26.66 67.44 -24.09
N ALA A 36 26.19 67.00 -25.27
CA ALA A 36 26.53 67.64 -26.54
C ALA A 36 26.02 69.13 -26.65
N ARG A 37 24.78 69.36 -26.09
CA ARG A 37 24.15 70.71 -26.21
C ARG A 37 24.49 71.65 -25.08
N ASN A 38 24.61 71.21 -23.83
CA ASN A 38 24.72 72.07 -22.69
C ASN A 38 26.16 72.22 -22.14
N VAL A 39 26.95 71.13 -22.26
CA VAL A 39 28.32 71.11 -21.65
C VAL A 39 29.40 71.20 -22.75
N GLY A 40 29.18 70.54 -23.86
CA GLY A 40 30.20 70.30 -24.90
C GLY A 40 31.15 69.16 -24.48
N TRP A 41 31.52 68.32 -25.46
CA TRP A 41 32.39 67.18 -25.19
C TRP A 41 33.79 67.51 -24.70
N GLY A 42 34.40 68.65 -25.21
CA GLY A 42 35.71 69.11 -24.73
C GLY A 42 35.67 69.55 -23.26
N SER A 43 34.70 70.41 -22.91
CA SER A 43 34.54 70.92 -21.54
C SER A 43 34.15 69.79 -20.57
N PHE A 44 33.40 68.76 -21.00
CA PHE A 44 33.06 67.63 -20.16
C PHE A 44 34.28 66.79 -19.79
N LEU A 45 35.19 66.58 -20.71
CA LEU A 45 36.41 65.78 -20.48
C LEU A 45 37.47 66.57 -19.64
N ASP A 46 37.39 67.89 -19.63
CA ASP A 46 38.26 68.78 -18.83
C ASP A 46 37.70 69.07 -17.42
N LEU A 47 36.53 68.53 -17.07
CA LEU A 47 35.93 68.64 -15.74
C LEU A 47 36.85 68.03 -14.65
N PRO A 48 36.91 68.62 -13.45
CA PRO A 48 37.55 68.00 -12.30
C PRO A 48 36.92 66.62 -12.01
N ILE A 49 37.73 65.64 -11.63
CA ILE A 49 37.30 64.23 -11.37
C ILE A 49 36.11 64.16 -10.41
N ALA A 50 36.05 65.05 -9.41
CA ALA A 50 34.97 65.13 -8.45
C ALA A 50 33.61 65.51 -9.09
N GLU A 51 33.60 66.48 -10.01
CA GLU A 51 32.38 66.95 -10.69
C GLU A 51 31.91 65.97 -11.71
N MET A 52 32.84 65.29 -12.45
CA MET A 52 32.52 64.20 -13.36
C MET A 52 31.95 62.99 -12.59
N GLY A 53 32.53 62.67 -11.42
CA GLY A 53 32.03 61.61 -10.55
C GLY A 53 30.62 61.88 -10.06
N ALA A 54 30.31 63.08 -9.58
CA ALA A 54 28.96 63.46 -9.14
C ALA A 54 27.91 63.44 -10.27
N PHE A 55 28.32 63.89 -11.48
CA PHE A 55 27.42 63.73 -12.67
C PHE A 55 27.10 62.25 -13.02
N LEU A 56 28.12 61.42 -13.03
CA LEU A 56 27.96 60.00 -13.31
C LEU A 56 27.13 59.30 -12.22
N GLU A 57 27.38 59.61 -10.95
CA GLU A 57 26.61 59.09 -9.84
C GLU A 57 25.10 59.40 -9.99
N GLY A 58 24.76 60.66 -10.28
CA GLY A 58 23.36 61.06 -10.52
C GLY A 58 22.75 60.37 -11.75
N ALA A 59 23.53 60.26 -12.83
CA ALA A 59 23.08 59.62 -14.05
C ALA A 59 22.83 58.08 -13.89
N PHE A 60 23.70 57.39 -13.16
CA PHE A 60 23.57 55.95 -12.91
C PHE A 60 22.61 55.61 -11.77
N ALA A 61 22.40 56.48 -10.80
CA ALA A 61 21.45 56.24 -9.70
C ALA A 61 20.04 55.97 -10.22
N PHE A 62 19.58 56.71 -11.21
CA PHE A 62 18.28 56.50 -11.87
C PHE A 62 18.19 55.12 -12.53
N LEU A 63 19.23 54.73 -13.27
CA LEU A 63 19.29 53.41 -13.90
C LEU A 63 19.32 52.26 -12.89
N ALA A 64 20.12 52.43 -11.83
CA ALA A 64 20.19 51.44 -10.77
C ALA A 64 18.82 51.22 -10.11
N PHE A 65 18.11 52.31 -9.80
CA PHE A 65 16.74 52.21 -9.26
C PHE A 65 15.76 51.55 -10.25
N LEU A 66 15.82 51.91 -11.52
CA LEU A 66 14.98 51.30 -12.57
C LEU A 66 15.18 49.80 -12.64
N TRP A 67 16.42 49.32 -12.71
CA TRP A 67 16.76 47.93 -12.79
C TRP A 67 16.40 47.16 -11.49
N LEU A 68 16.51 47.80 -10.33
CA LEU A 68 16.08 47.24 -9.06
C LEU A 68 14.57 47.01 -9.04
N VAL A 69 13.77 47.99 -9.47
CA VAL A 69 12.31 47.86 -9.53
C VAL A 69 11.89 46.73 -10.50
N ILE A 70 12.50 46.65 -11.68
CA ILE A 70 12.22 45.64 -12.67
C ILE A 70 12.64 44.26 -12.13
N GLY A 71 13.79 44.15 -11.47
CA GLY A 71 14.23 42.91 -10.83
C GLY A 71 13.25 42.42 -9.79
N LEU A 72 12.69 43.32 -8.96
CA LEU A 72 11.64 42.94 -7.99
C LEU A 72 10.38 42.41 -8.66
N PHE A 73 9.91 43.00 -9.75
CA PHE A 73 8.74 42.49 -10.50
C PHE A 73 9.00 41.13 -11.13
N ILE A 74 10.19 40.88 -11.65
CA ILE A 74 10.57 39.55 -12.18
C ILE A 74 10.59 38.53 -11.04
N GLN A 75 11.20 38.85 -9.90
CA GLN A 75 11.23 37.97 -8.73
C GLN A 75 9.83 37.61 -8.23
N GLN A 76 8.91 38.60 -8.16
CA GLN A 76 7.51 38.32 -7.80
C GLN A 76 6.82 37.36 -8.78
N SER A 77 7.06 37.50 -10.08
CA SER A 77 6.51 36.63 -11.09
C SER A 77 7.04 35.19 -10.97
N VAL A 78 8.36 35.05 -10.74
CA VAL A 78 9.01 33.74 -10.53
C VAL A 78 8.49 33.07 -9.24
N LEU A 79 8.33 33.83 -8.16
CA LEU A 79 7.76 33.31 -6.91
C LEU A 79 6.32 32.81 -7.09
N ALA A 80 5.50 33.54 -7.86
CA ALA A 80 4.14 33.14 -8.14
C ALA A 80 4.09 31.83 -8.95
N GLN A 81 4.97 31.67 -9.95
CA GLN A 81 5.09 30.45 -10.74
C GLN A 81 5.57 29.27 -9.87
N ASN A 82 6.61 29.47 -9.06
CA ASN A 82 7.13 28.44 -8.17
C ASN A 82 6.06 27.96 -7.16
N ASN A 83 5.25 28.87 -6.62
CA ASN A 83 4.16 28.50 -5.72
C ASN A 83 3.09 27.63 -6.41
N GLU A 84 2.75 27.93 -7.67
CA GLU A 84 1.80 27.10 -8.43
C GLU A 84 2.41 25.73 -8.77
N GLU A 85 3.68 25.66 -9.13
CA GLU A 85 4.39 24.40 -9.36
C GLU A 85 4.46 23.55 -8.09
N LEU A 86 4.77 24.16 -6.94
CA LEU A 86 4.77 23.48 -5.65
C LEU A 86 3.38 22.93 -5.30
N ARG A 87 2.32 23.71 -5.56
CA ARG A 87 0.95 23.26 -5.36
C ARG A 87 0.61 22.06 -6.23
N ARG A 88 0.99 22.09 -7.50
CA ARG A 88 0.79 20.94 -8.43
C ARG A 88 1.59 19.72 -7.99
N THR A 89 2.85 19.93 -7.59
CA THR A 89 3.72 18.85 -7.10
C THR A 89 3.13 18.19 -5.85
N ASN A 90 2.61 18.98 -4.91
CA ASN A 90 1.97 18.45 -3.70
C ASN A 90 0.74 17.60 -4.04
N LEU A 91 -0.13 18.06 -4.96
CA LEU A 91 -1.29 17.27 -5.41
C LEU A 91 -0.89 15.97 -6.12
N HIS A 92 0.19 16.00 -6.91
CA HIS A 92 0.72 14.77 -7.53
C HIS A 92 1.32 13.82 -6.51
N SER A 93 2.05 14.34 -5.52
CA SER A 93 2.63 13.55 -4.44
C SER A 93 1.56 12.87 -3.59
N GLU A 94 0.46 13.56 -3.28
CA GLU A 94 -0.68 12.98 -2.56
C GLU A 94 -1.28 11.80 -3.33
N LYS A 95 -1.58 11.98 -4.62
CA LYS A 95 -2.08 10.90 -5.48
C LYS A 95 -1.11 9.73 -5.63
N GLN A 96 0.20 10.03 -5.71
CA GLN A 96 1.22 8.98 -5.74
C GLN A 96 1.27 8.19 -4.44
N THR A 97 1.13 8.87 -3.29
CA THR A 97 1.09 8.20 -1.98
C THR A 97 -0.10 7.25 -1.87
N GLU A 98 -1.29 7.68 -2.32
CA GLU A 98 -2.48 6.81 -2.37
C GLU A 98 -2.28 5.60 -3.28
N ALA A 99 -1.71 5.81 -4.47
CA ALA A 99 -1.44 4.74 -5.43
C ALA A 99 -0.40 3.74 -4.89
N ILE A 100 0.64 4.22 -4.19
CA ILE A 100 1.66 3.38 -3.55
C ILE A 100 1.01 2.55 -2.43
N ALA A 101 0.18 3.16 -1.58
CA ALA A 101 -0.52 2.44 -0.51
C ALA A 101 -1.43 1.32 -1.06
N ALA A 102 -2.18 1.59 -2.14
CA ALA A 102 -3.00 0.58 -2.80
C ALA A 102 -2.15 -0.55 -3.42
N THR A 103 -1.02 -0.20 -4.03
CA THR A 103 -0.10 -1.19 -4.61
C THR A 103 0.55 -2.06 -3.53
N GLU A 104 0.93 -1.47 -2.39
CA GLU A 104 1.48 -2.20 -1.25
C GLU A 104 0.47 -3.20 -0.68
N LEU A 105 -0.79 -2.78 -0.51
CA LEU A 105 -1.86 -3.66 -0.04
C LEU A 105 -2.05 -4.85 -1.00
N ASN A 106 -2.14 -4.60 -2.31
CA ASN A 106 -2.26 -5.64 -3.31
C ASN A 106 -1.08 -6.62 -3.29
N ALA A 107 0.15 -6.13 -3.15
CA ALA A 107 1.34 -6.96 -3.06
C ALA A 107 1.35 -7.83 -1.79
N ARG A 108 0.88 -7.31 -0.66
CA ARG A 108 0.70 -8.07 0.58
C ARG A 108 -0.36 -9.17 0.41
N GLN A 109 -1.48 -8.87 -0.22
CA GLN A 109 -2.53 -9.85 -0.51
C GLN A 109 -2.04 -10.95 -1.46
N GLU A 110 -1.32 -10.61 -2.53
CA GLU A 110 -0.74 -11.60 -3.45
C GLU A 110 0.25 -12.53 -2.72
N THR A 111 1.11 -11.95 -1.88
CA THR A 111 2.06 -12.72 -1.06
C THR A 111 1.31 -13.63 -0.08
N PHE A 112 0.25 -13.12 0.54
CA PHE A 112 -0.61 -13.91 1.41
C PHE A 112 -1.17 -15.12 0.67
N PHE A 113 -1.78 -14.97 -0.51
CA PHE A 113 -2.37 -16.09 -1.26
C PHE A 113 -1.36 -17.19 -1.59
N LYS A 114 -0.13 -16.80 -1.98
CA LYS A 114 0.95 -17.76 -2.25
C LYS A 114 1.34 -18.56 -0.99
N ILE A 115 1.48 -17.89 0.14
CA ILE A 115 1.81 -18.54 1.42
C ILE A 115 0.63 -19.36 1.91
N ALA A 116 -0.59 -18.83 1.81
CA ALA A 116 -1.81 -19.51 2.24
C ALA A 116 -2.02 -20.82 1.52
N GLU A 117 -1.80 -20.89 0.20
CA GLU A 117 -1.91 -22.12 -0.56
C GLU A 117 -0.91 -23.19 -0.06
N ALA A 118 0.35 -22.80 0.12
CA ALA A 118 1.38 -23.70 0.65
C ALA A 118 1.03 -24.19 2.07
N THR A 119 0.59 -23.26 2.93
CA THR A 119 0.20 -23.59 4.32
C THR A 119 -1.02 -24.49 4.37
N ARG A 120 -2.07 -24.23 3.56
CA ARG A 120 -3.26 -25.10 3.48
C ARG A 120 -2.89 -26.51 3.02
N ARG A 121 -1.98 -26.62 2.04
CA ARG A 121 -1.46 -27.93 1.61
C ARG A 121 -0.69 -28.64 2.73
N GLN A 122 0.10 -27.92 3.50
CA GLN A 122 0.79 -28.46 4.67
C GLN A 122 -0.19 -28.92 5.76
N LEU A 123 -1.21 -28.12 6.07
CA LEU A 123 -2.27 -28.51 7.01
C LEU A 123 -3.03 -29.75 6.54
N GLY A 124 -3.31 -29.85 5.23
CA GLY A 124 -3.90 -31.03 4.61
C GLY A 124 -3.01 -32.28 4.77
N ALA A 125 -1.69 -32.14 4.60
CA ALA A 125 -0.76 -33.25 4.83
C ALA A 125 -0.72 -33.69 6.31
N ILE A 126 -0.69 -32.73 7.24
CA ILE A 126 -0.73 -33.02 8.69
C ILE A 126 -2.03 -33.73 9.06
N SER A 127 -3.18 -33.25 8.60
CA SER A 127 -4.47 -33.93 8.82
C SER A 127 -4.52 -35.33 8.18
N GLY A 128 -3.86 -35.51 7.02
CA GLY A 128 -3.70 -36.82 6.40
C GLY A 128 -2.87 -37.80 7.24
N MET A 129 -1.73 -37.35 7.81
CA MET A 129 -0.92 -38.15 8.72
C MET A 129 -1.68 -38.52 10.00
N LEU A 130 -2.41 -37.55 10.55
CA LEU A 130 -3.26 -37.77 11.71
C LEU A 130 -4.36 -38.82 11.36
N PHE A 131 -4.95 -38.72 10.16
CA PHE A 131 -5.95 -39.67 9.68
C PHE A 131 -5.39 -41.07 9.54
N ILE A 132 -4.18 -41.25 8.96
CA ILE A 132 -3.49 -42.54 8.90
C ILE A 132 -3.27 -43.11 10.30
N SER A 133 -2.80 -42.30 11.24
CA SER A 133 -2.62 -42.73 12.63
C SER A 133 -3.91 -43.19 13.27
N SER A 134 -5.08 -42.63 12.88
CA SER A 134 -6.38 -43.06 13.36
C SER A 134 -6.84 -44.42 12.75
N GLN A 135 -6.27 -44.84 11.62
CA GLN A 135 -6.56 -46.12 10.94
C GLN A 135 -5.62 -47.25 11.35
N GLY A 136 -4.52 -46.95 12.07
CA GLY A 136 -3.50 -47.94 12.45
C GLY A 136 -3.95 -49.04 13.41
N PRO A 137 -3.03 -49.83 14.02
CA PRO A 137 -3.35 -50.94 14.89
C PRO A 137 -4.26 -50.62 16.08
N VAL A 138 -4.16 -49.38 16.56
CA VAL A 138 -4.98 -48.82 17.65
C VAL A 138 -6.16 -48.01 17.11
N GLY A 139 -6.29 -47.92 15.77
CA GLY A 139 -7.33 -47.13 15.12
C GLY A 139 -8.52 -47.98 14.72
N ASN A 140 -9.52 -47.32 14.15
CA ASN A 140 -10.84 -47.91 13.82
C ASN A 140 -10.84 -48.80 12.58
N LYS A 141 -9.80 -48.80 11.73
CA LYS A 141 -9.71 -49.55 10.45
C LYS A 141 -10.97 -49.45 9.58
N SER A 142 -11.65 -48.33 9.58
CA SER A 142 -12.96 -48.18 8.94
C SER A 142 -12.90 -47.91 7.43
N LEU A 143 -11.69 -47.67 6.90
CA LEU A 143 -11.47 -47.50 5.47
C LEU A 143 -10.64 -48.66 4.90
N SER A 144 -11.01 -49.09 3.69
CA SER A 144 -10.20 -50.02 2.90
C SER A 144 -8.92 -49.29 2.40
N SER A 145 -7.92 -50.10 2.00
CA SER A 145 -6.70 -49.51 1.40
C SER A 145 -6.99 -48.78 0.10
N GLU A 146 -8.00 -49.22 -0.64
CA GLU A 146 -8.44 -48.58 -1.90
C GLU A 146 -9.10 -47.22 -1.63
N ASP A 147 -10.00 -47.14 -0.65
CA ASP A 147 -10.65 -45.89 -0.27
C ASP A 147 -9.62 -44.87 0.23
N LEU A 148 -8.64 -45.32 1.01
CA LEU A 148 -7.55 -44.46 1.50
C LEU A 148 -6.71 -43.95 0.34
N ALA A 149 -6.38 -44.81 -0.65
CA ALA A 149 -5.64 -44.41 -1.84
C ALA A 149 -6.41 -43.36 -2.67
N GLU A 150 -7.73 -43.49 -2.80
CA GLU A 150 -8.56 -42.51 -3.51
C GLU A 150 -8.54 -41.12 -2.79
N VAL A 151 -8.61 -41.10 -1.46
CA VAL A 151 -8.52 -39.84 -0.67
C VAL A 151 -7.17 -39.18 -0.87
N TRP A 152 -6.08 -39.95 -0.87
CA TRP A 152 -4.74 -39.43 -1.16
C TRP A 152 -4.61 -38.88 -2.58
N LYS A 153 -5.27 -39.50 -3.54
CA LYS A 153 -5.34 -39.02 -4.92
C LYS A 153 -6.09 -37.69 -5.02
N GLN A 154 -7.20 -37.52 -4.29
CA GLN A 154 -7.92 -36.25 -4.19
C GLN A 154 -7.03 -35.15 -3.59
N PHE A 155 -6.31 -35.47 -2.50
CA PHE A 155 -5.34 -34.56 -1.92
C PHE A 155 -4.24 -34.16 -2.92
N ALA A 156 -3.68 -35.12 -3.64
CA ALA A 156 -2.67 -34.90 -4.66
C ALA A 156 -3.18 -34.09 -5.85
N SER A 157 -4.47 -34.16 -6.17
CA SER A 157 -5.11 -33.37 -7.23
C SER A 157 -5.39 -31.92 -6.85
N GLY A 158 -5.06 -31.51 -5.58
CA GLY A 158 -5.16 -30.14 -5.12
C GLY A 158 -6.20 -29.88 -4.03
N ASP A 159 -7.00 -30.91 -3.65
CA ASP A 159 -7.94 -30.77 -2.55
C ASP A 159 -7.26 -30.89 -1.18
N SER A 160 -6.70 -29.79 -0.71
CA SER A 160 -5.99 -29.74 0.57
C SER A 160 -6.87 -30.02 1.79
N GLU A 161 -8.19 -29.95 1.67
CA GLU A 161 -9.13 -30.06 2.80
C GLU A 161 -9.81 -31.42 2.92
N VAL A 162 -9.54 -32.36 2.02
CA VAL A 162 -10.21 -33.65 1.99
C VAL A 162 -10.12 -34.39 3.35
N PHE A 163 -8.95 -34.43 3.96
CA PHE A 163 -8.78 -35.09 5.26
C PHE A 163 -9.48 -34.36 6.41
N SER A 164 -9.49 -33.03 6.38
CA SER A 164 -10.20 -32.23 7.37
C SER A 164 -11.70 -32.46 7.32
N ARG A 165 -12.28 -32.53 6.12
CA ARG A 165 -13.72 -32.91 5.94
C ARG A 165 -14.00 -34.32 6.43
N MET A 166 -13.10 -35.26 6.18
CA MET A 166 -13.26 -36.62 6.69
C MET A 166 -13.29 -36.70 8.21
N PHE A 167 -12.42 -35.96 8.90
CA PHE A 167 -12.46 -35.87 10.35
C PHE A 167 -13.76 -35.29 10.89
N LEU A 168 -14.24 -34.21 10.28
CA LEU A 168 -15.47 -33.53 10.70
C LEU A 168 -16.71 -34.46 10.51
N THR A 169 -16.81 -35.19 9.39
CA THR A 169 -17.87 -36.13 9.13
C THR A 169 -17.78 -37.35 10.04
N ARG A 170 -16.58 -37.83 10.29
CA ARG A 170 -16.36 -39.02 11.10
C ARG A 170 -16.64 -38.82 12.57
N ALA A 171 -16.22 -37.68 13.11
CA ALA A 171 -16.52 -37.30 14.49
C ALA A 171 -18.04 -37.22 14.76
N ALA A 172 -18.87 -37.10 13.71
CA ALA A 172 -20.32 -37.06 13.83
C ALA A 172 -20.98 -38.46 13.75
N VAL A 173 -20.29 -39.49 13.29
CA VAL A 173 -20.89 -40.79 12.93
C VAL A 173 -20.36 -41.97 13.74
N THR A 174 -19.23 -41.83 14.44
CA THR A 174 -18.58 -42.93 15.16
C THR A 174 -18.74 -42.83 16.67
N ASP A 175 -18.95 -43.99 17.33
CA ASP A 175 -18.93 -44.16 18.80
C ASP A 175 -17.52 -44.00 19.42
N LEU A 176 -16.52 -43.56 18.62
CA LEU A 176 -15.17 -43.28 19.12
C LEU A 176 -15.16 -41.97 19.90
N ASP A 177 -14.47 -41.98 21.04
CA ASP A 177 -14.19 -40.77 21.75
C ASP A 177 -13.42 -39.78 20.84
N PRO A 178 -14.00 -38.63 20.50
CA PRO A 178 -13.34 -37.63 19.67
C PRO A 178 -11.97 -37.22 20.23
N PHE A 179 -11.77 -37.27 21.54
CA PHE A 179 -10.48 -37.01 22.16
C PHE A 179 -9.39 -37.96 21.68
N ASP A 180 -9.70 -39.25 21.62
CA ASP A 180 -8.72 -40.26 21.15
C ASP A 180 -8.29 -40.05 19.71
N LEU A 181 -9.14 -39.48 18.85
CA LEU A 181 -8.80 -39.17 17.46
C LEU A 181 -7.66 -38.15 17.34
N TYR A 182 -7.62 -37.18 18.24
CA TYR A 182 -6.66 -36.07 18.17
C TYR A 182 -5.55 -36.16 19.20
N TYR A 183 -5.81 -36.71 20.37
CA TYR A 183 -4.92 -36.69 21.53
C TYR A 183 -4.64 -38.07 22.15
N GLY A 184 -5.23 -39.14 21.64
CA GLY A 184 -5.12 -40.51 22.21
C GLY A 184 -3.72 -41.10 22.18
N THR A 185 -2.81 -40.55 21.38
CA THR A 185 -1.39 -40.95 21.37
C THR A 185 -0.51 -39.72 21.25
N GLU A 186 0.76 -39.83 21.69
CA GLU A 186 1.73 -38.71 21.59
C GLU A 186 1.94 -38.25 20.14
N ILE A 187 1.93 -39.18 19.17
CA ILE A 187 2.05 -38.87 17.74
C ILE A 187 0.82 -38.03 17.27
N ARG A 188 -0.37 -38.43 17.68
CA ARG A 188 -1.60 -37.67 17.33
C ARG A 188 -1.59 -36.30 17.95
N ARG A 189 -1.21 -36.21 19.22
CA ARG A 189 -1.06 -34.92 19.91
C ARG A 189 -0.10 -34.01 19.19
N THR A 190 1.10 -34.49 18.83
CA THR A 190 2.09 -33.71 18.11
C THR A 190 1.56 -33.21 16.74
N HIS A 191 0.86 -34.06 15.99
CA HIS A 191 0.26 -33.64 14.72
C HIS A 191 -0.85 -32.61 14.92
N THR A 192 -1.67 -32.78 15.95
CA THR A 192 -2.75 -31.85 16.29
C THR A 192 -2.19 -30.48 16.69
N ASP A 193 -1.17 -30.46 17.54
CA ASP A 193 -0.52 -29.21 17.97
C ASP A 193 0.15 -28.48 16.79
N ASN A 194 0.83 -29.24 15.91
CA ASN A 194 1.41 -28.68 14.70
C ASN A 194 0.35 -28.11 13.74
N PHE A 195 -0.81 -28.78 13.64
CA PHE A 195 -1.94 -28.27 12.86
C PHE A 195 -2.45 -26.95 13.43
N LEU A 196 -2.68 -26.88 14.75
CA LEU A 196 -3.17 -25.70 15.44
C LEU A 196 -2.21 -24.52 15.26
N VAL A 197 -0.91 -24.74 15.49
CA VAL A 197 0.13 -23.70 15.30
C VAL A 197 0.19 -23.22 13.85
N GLY A 198 0.13 -24.14 12.88
CA GLY A 198 0.12 -23.82 11.45
C GLY A 198 -1.09 -22.99 11.06
N PHE A 199 -2.27 -23.37 11.54
CA PHE A 199 -3.53 -22.65 11.28
C PHE A 199 -3.53 -21.27 11.92
N ASP A 200 -3.04 -21.10 13.17
CA ASP A 200 -2.92 -19.80 13.84
C ASP A 200 -2.00 -18.84 13.09
N ARG A 201 -0.88 -19.34 12.57
CA ARG A 201 0.02 -18.54 11.74
C ARG A 201 -0.69 -18.05 10.48
N LEU A 202 -1.49 -18.92 9.85
CA LEU A 202 -2.28 -18.55 8.67
C LEU A 202 -3.33 -17.48 8.99
N ILE A 203 -4.05 -17.61 10.09
CA ILE A 203 -5.02 -16.61 10.58
C ILE A 203 -4.35 -15.27 10.87
N ASN A 204 -3.20 -15.28 11.56
CA ASN A 204 -2.47 -14.05 11.86
C ASN A 204 -1.93 -13.37 10.60
N LEU A 205 -1.50 -14.15 9.61
CA LEU A 205 -1.08 -13.61 8.33
C LEU A 205 -2.27 -12.98 7.58
N ALA A 206 -3.44 -13.64 7.56
CA ALA A 206 -4.66 -13.10 6.97
C ALA A 206 -5.02 -11.74 7.58
N LYS A 207 -5.03 -11.64 8.91
CA LYS A 207 -5.31 -10.37 9.62
C LYS A 207 -4.41 -9.21 9.22
N SER A 208 -3.19 -9.48 8.72
CA SER A 208 -2.24 -8.43 8.33
C SER A 208 -2.54 -7.78 6.97
N CYS A 209 -3.39 -8.39 6.14
CA CYS A 209 -3.68 -7.94 4.77
C CYS A 209 -5.18 -7.91 4.42
N ASP A 210 -6.04 -8.30 5.35
CA ASP A 210 -7.49 -8.40 5.17
C ASP A 210 -8.18 -7.20 5.81
N THR A 211 -8.57 -6.23 5.01
CA THR A 211 -9.27 -5.01 5.48
C THR A 211 -10.75 -5.26 5.76
N ASP A 212 -11.35 -6.19 5.01
CA ASP A 212 -12.80 -6.42 5.01
C ASP A 212 -13.21 -7.71 5.74
N ASN A 213 -12.23 -8.41 6.32
CA ASN A 213 -12.38 -9.72 6.99
C ASN A 213 -12.92 -10.87 6.11
N ILE A 214 -12.96 -10.69 4.79
CA ILE A 214 -13.46 -11.69 3.84
C ILE A 214 -12.53 -12.92 3.80
N ILE A 215 -11.21 -12.66 3.76
CA ILE A 215 -10.19 -13.72 3.76
C ILE A 215 -10.22 -14.46 5.09
N LEU A 216 -10.28 -13.72 6.19
CA LEU A 216 -10.34 -14.29 7.53
C LEU A 216 -11.55 -15.20 7.71
N ASP A 217 -12.74 -14.72 7.35
CA ASP A 217 -13.97 -15.50 7.44
C ASP A 217 -13.93 -16.75 6.55
N SER A 218 -13.39 -16.64 5.33
CA SER A 218 -13.24 -17.81 4.44
C SER A 218 -12.33 -18.89 5.03
N LEU A 219 -11.29 -18.52 5.78
CA LEU A 219 -10.41 -19.46 6.47
C LEU A 219 -11.09 -20.09 7.69
N ILE A 220 -11.78 -19.29 8.50
CA ILE A 220 -12.43 -19.75 9.73
C ILE A 220 -13.54 -20.77 9.42
N TYR A 221 -14.32 -20.54 8.35
CA TYR A 221 -15.40 -21.42 7.91
C TYR A 221 -14.96 -22.52 6.94
N SER A 222 -13.67 -22.58 6.58
CA SER A 222 -13.11 -23.71 5.81
C SER A 222 -13.11 -24.99 6.63
N ALA A 223 -12.94 -26.15 5.98
CA ALA A 223 -12.82 -27.41 6.70
C ALA A 223 -11.62 -27.45 7.66
N HIS A 224 -10.52 -26.77 7.30
CA HIS A 224 -9.39 -26.60 8.22
C HIS A 224 -9.75 -25.75 9.45
N GLY A 225 -10.50 -24.66 9.27
CA GLY A 225 -10.94 -23.81 10.36
C GLY A 225 -11.89 -24.51 11.33
N LEU A 226 -12.88 -25.22 10.79
CA LEU A 226 -13.81 -26.01 11.59
C LEU A 226 -13.08 -27.13 12.34
N LEU A 227 -12.14 -27.81 11.69
CA LEU A 227 -11.32 -28.84 12.33
C LEU A 227 -10.43 -28.25 13.44
N SER A 228 -9.81 -27.09 13.19
CA SER A 228 -9.02 -26.37 14.19
C SER A 228 -9.84 -26.04 15.44
N ASN A 229 -11.06 -25.52 15.25
CA ASN A 229 -11.96 -25.25 16.39
C ASN A 229 -12.30 -26.54 17.16
N ARG A 230 -12.56 -27.64 16.46
CA ARG A 230 -12.84 -28.94 17.11
C ARG A 230 -11.64 -29.47 17.88
N MET A 231 -10.43 -29.39 17.33
CA MET A 231 -9.19 -29.78 18.00
C MET A 231 -8.95 -28.93 19.27
N ARG A 232 -9.22 -27.62 19.22
CA ARG A 232 -9.09 -26.73 20.40
C ARG A 232 -10.07 -27.03 21.49
N GLU A 233 -11.32 -27.30 21.11
CA GLU A 233 -12.39 -27.68 22.05
C GLU A 233 -12.02 -28.91 22.90
N LEU A 234 -11.27 -29.83 22.33
CA LEU A 234 -10.84 -31.07 22.95
C LEU A 234 -9.42 -31.01 23.53
N HIS A 235 -8.73 -29.89 23.43
CA HIS A 235 -7.33 -29.80 23.87
C HIS A 235 -7.21 -29.85 25.39
N PRO A 236 -6.37 -30.76 25.94
CA PRO A 236 -6.31 -30.99 27.39
C PRO A 236 -5.74 -29.80 28.18
N ASP A 237 -4.85 -29.01 27.58
CA ASP A 237 -4.08 -27.98 28.27
C ASP A 237 -4.42 -26.55 27.83
N ILE A 238 -5.34 -26.37 26.89
CA ILE A 238 -5.71 -25.04 26.36
C ILE A 238 -7.16 -24.73 26.77
N THR A 239 -7.36 -23.57 27.44
CA THR A 239 -8.71 -23.05 27.62
C THR A 239 -9.30 -22.74 26.25
N PHE A 240 -10.45 -23.36 25.96
CA PHE A 240 -11.11 -23.24 24.67
C PHE A 240 -11.49 -21.80 24.38
N VAL A 241 -10.92 -21.24 23.32
CA VAL A 241 -11.35 -19.99 22.71
C VAL A 241 -11.68 -20.28 21.25
N ARG A 242 -12.98 -20.26 20.93
CA ARG A 242 -13.44 -20.42 19.57
C ARG A 242 -12.95 -19.28 18.70
N ILE A 243 -12.31 -19.58 17.59
CA ILE A 243 -12.02 -18.56 16.58
C ILE A 243 -13.32 -18.32 15.82
N THR A 244 -13.91 -17.16 16.00
CA THR A 244 -15.13 -16.73 15.30
C THR A 244 -14.79 -15.66 14.28
N GLY A 245 -15.50 -15.67 13.14
CA GLY A 245 -15.44 -14.59 12.17
C GLY A 245 -15.99 -13.29 12.76
N THR A 246 -15.43 -12.18 12.34
CA THR A 246 -15.65 -10.86 12.94
C THR A 246 -17.11 -10.35 12.80
N ASN A 247 -17.88 -10.92 11.86
CA ASN A 247 -19.21 -10.40 11.52
C ASN A 247 -20.33 -11.46 11.57
N SER A 248 -20.05 -12.73 11.96
CA SER A 248 -21.06 -13.78 11.83
C SER A 248 -22.23 -13.61 12.79
N GLU A 249 -21.99 -13.19 14.04
CA GLU A 249 -23.06 -12.98 15.01
C GLU A 249 -23.92 -11.77 14.63
N ALA A 250 -23.30 -10.63 14.33
CA ALA A 250 -23.99 -9.43 13.89
C ALA A 250 -24.74 -9.62 12.56
N TYR A 251 -24.20 -10.44 11.64
CA TYR A 251 -24.86 -10.77 10.38
C TYR A 251 -26.07 -11.68 10.59
N LEU A 252 -25.95 -12.70 11.44
CA LEU A 252 -27.05 -13.60 11.79
C LEU A 252 -28.17 -12.87 12.55
N GLU A 253 -27.83 -12.02 13.51
CA GLU A 253 -28.78 -11.18 14.22
C GLU A 253 -29.56 -10.25 13.25
N ARG A 254 -28.88 -9.67 12.26
CA ARG A 254 -29.50 -8.86 11.23
C ARG A 254 -30.47 -9.65 10.37
N ILE A 255 -30.08 -10.84 9.88
CA ILE A 255 -30.94 -11.72 9.07
C ILE A 255 -32.16 -12.19 9.86
N ILE A 256 -31.96 -12.57 11.14
CA ILE A 256 -33.05 -12.98 12.01
C ILE A 256 -34.03 -11.84 12.21
N LYS A 257 -33.52 -10.63 12.44
CA LYS A 257 -34.35 -9.43 12.61
C LYS A 257 -35.10 -9.06 11.35
N GLU A 258 -34.45 -9.06 10.19
CA GLU A 258 -35.08 -8.80 8.88
C GLU A 258 -36.11 -9.88 8.52
N GLY A 259 -35.83 -11.15 8.87
CA GLY A 259 -36.77 -12.26 8.68
C GLY A 259 -38.02 -12.17 9.59
N LEU A 260 -37.87 -11.66 10.80
CA LEU A 260 -38.99 -11.42 11.72
C LEU A 260 -39.85 -10.22 11.26
N ASP A 261 -39.21 -9.15 10.78
CA ASP A 261 -39.92 -7.95 10.29
C ASP A 261 -40.67 -8.18 8.97
N SER A 262 -40.25 -9.18 8.18
CA SER A 262 -40.93 -9.57 6.93
C SER A 262 -42.09 -10.57 7.14
N ALA A 263 -42.25 -11.13 8.34
CA ALA A 263 -43.29 -12.10 8.71
C ALA A 263 -44.47 -11.46 9.50
N THR A 264 -44.36 -10.18 9.82
CA THR A 264 -45.42 -9.34 10.41
C THR A 264 -46.04 -8.41 9.39
#